data_5e359d15551a059d0118120efe0daaf4
#
_entry.id   5e359d15551a059d0118120efe0daaf4
#
_cell.length_a   1.000
_cell.length_b   1.000
_cell.length_c   1.000
_cell.angle_alpha   90.00
_cell.angle_beta   90.00
_cell.angle_gamma   90.00
#
_symmetry.space_group_name_H-M   'P 1'
#
loop_
_entity.id
_entity.type
_entity.pdbx_description
1 polymer ?
#
loop_
_entity_poly.entity_id
_entity_poly.type
_entity_poly.pdbx_seq_one_letter_code
_entity_poly.pdbx_strand_id
1 'polypeptide(L)'
;MNKITKIIAAATFALGLTACGTSKKESASTTASDSTKLTVIATANPHAVILEEAKSILKNKYNIDLEVTVTDDYFIPNEAVSNGEADANYFQHVPFFDKEKKEKNYKISNVGGVHIEPFGIYSKTIKKVSDIKDGSTVVISNSVADNGRILAILAQENLVKLPENADVLNLTIADIDNDTNNPKHLKFREVKPELLATAYENGEGDLVAINGNFAINAGLKPGSDALILEKADSKNPYVNIIACQEGHEKDEKIQALVKVLQSEEIREFIKKNWSDGSVIPAE
;
A
#
# COMPACT_ATOMS: atom_id res chain seq x y z
N MET A 1 11.16 -62.06 25.94
CA MET A 1 11.07 -62.84 27.23
C MET A 1 10.75 -61.87 28.36
N ASN A 2 9.73 -62.25 29.15
CA ASN A 2 9.28 -61.81 30.48
C ASN A 2 8.64 -60.42 30.61
N LYS A 3 7.33 -60.40 30.71
CA LYS A 3 6.31 -60.72 31.78
C LYS A 3 6.14 -59.54 32.73
N ILE A 4 5.01 -58.85 32.62
CA ILE A 4 3.78 -58.89 33.45
C ILE A 4 4.05 -58.58 34.94
N THR A 5 3.39 -57.52 35.47
CA THR A 5 2.54 -57.70 36.64
C THR A 5 1.58 -56.50 36.77
N LYS A 6 0.26 -56.81 36.80
CA LYS A 6 -0.84 -55.98 37.25
C LYS A 6 -0.91 -56.02 38.76
N ILE A 7 -1.27 -54.90 39.40
CA ILE A 7 -1.90 -54.95 40.74
C ILE A 7 -3.08 -53.96 40.74
N ILE A 8 -4.27 -54.52 40.99
CA ILE A 8 -5.56 -53.91 41.32
C ILE A 8 -5.65 -53.85 42.82
N ALA A 9 -6.05 -52.73 43.38
CA ALA A 9 -6.66 -52.76 44.73
C ALA A 9 -7.77 -51.68 44.80
N ALA A 10 -8.91 -52.15 45.18
CA ALA A 10 -10.19 -51.42 45.25
C ALA A 10 -10.52 -50.96 46.71
N ALA A 11 -11.40 -49.99 46.75
CA ALA A 11 -12.41 -49.69 47.78
C ALA A 11 -11.95 -49.04 49.11
N THR A 12 -12.57 -47.91 49.49
CA THR A 12 -13.77 -47.93 50.33
C THR A 12 -14.41 -46.55 50.49
N PHE A 13 -15.71 -46.59 50.59
CA PHE A 13 -16.70 -45.55 50.83
C PHE A 13 -16.55 -44.87 52.22
N ALA A 14 -16.77 -43.57 52.29
CA ALA A 14 -17.34 -42.92 53.51
C ALA A 14 -18.18 -41.71 53.09
N LEU A 15 -19.49 -41.79 53.32
CA LEU A 15 -20.45 -40.69 53.31
C LEU A 15 -20.20 -39.77 54.51
N GLY A 16 -20.26 -38.51 54.31
CA GLY A 16 -20.36 -37.46 55.31
C GLY A 16 -21.19 -36.31 54.82
N LEU A 17 -22.48 -36.32 55.08
CA LEU A 17 -23.37 -35.15 54.95
C LEU A 17 -23.09 -34.16 56.07
N THR A 18 -22.85 -32.89 55.81
CA THR A 18 -23.30 -31.79 56.63
C THR A 18 -23.52 -30.51 55.79
N ALA A 19 -24.52 -29.81 56.17
CA ALA A 19 -25.33 -28.81 55.50
C ALA A 19 -24.75 -27.39 55.45
N CYS A 20 -25.32 -26.62 54.52
CA CYS A 20 -25.62 -25.18 54.52
C CYS A 20 -24.48 -24.17 54.72
N GLY A 21 -24.26 -23.41 53.64
CA GLY A 21 -23.61 -22.11 53.67
C GLY A 21 -23.70 -21.44 52.29
N THR A 22 -24.88 -20.82 52.03
CA THR A 22 -25.09 -19.96 50.86
C THR A 22 -24.14 -18.77 50.86
N SER A 23 -23.16 -18.78 49.97
CA SER A 23 -22.49 -17.57 49.53
C SER A 23 -22.31 -17.69 48.01
N LYS A 24 -23.26 -17.11 47.25
CA LYS A 24 -23.10 -16.81 45.85
C LYS A 24 -21.90 -15.85 45.70
N LYS A 25 -20.72 -16.38 45.45
CA LYS A 25 -19.70 -15.65 44.75
C LYS A 25 -20.06 -15.76 43.27
N GLU A 26 -20.66 -14.71 42.72
CA GLU A 26 -20.63 -14.46 41.28
C GLU A 26 -19.18 -14.37 40.89
N SER A 27 -18.67 -15.48 40.37
CA SER A 27 -17.44 -15.49 39.61
C SER A 27 -17.80 -14.81 38.28
N ALA A 28 -17.55 -13.51 38.18
CA ALA A 28 -17.50 -12.84 36.93
C ALA A 28 -16.38 -13.51 36.11
N SER A 29 -16.76 -14.53 35.34
CA SER A 29 -15.97 -15.02 34.24
C SER A 29 -15.94 -13.91 33.23
N THR A 30 -14.97 -13.02 33.29
CA THR A 30 -14.51 -12.22 32.17
C THR A 30 -13.90 -13.23 31.19
N THR A 31 -14.75 -13.79 30.33
CA THR A 31 -14.28 -14.35 29.08
C THR A 31 -13.62 -13.18 28.36
N ALA A 32 -12.30 -13.10 28.41
CA ALA A 32 -11.55 -12.32 27.46
C ALA A 32 -11.98 -12.86 26.08
N SER A 33 -12.78 -12.10 25.35
CA SER A 33 -13.12 -12.40 23.99
C SER A 33 -11.79 -12.46 23.22
N ASP A 34 -11.47 -13.61 22.63
CA ASP A 34 -10.31 -13.73 21.77
C ASP A 34 -10.37 -12.62 20.73
N SER A 35 -9.23 -11.93 20.52
CA SER A 35 -9.16 -10.86 19.55
C SER A 35 -9.25 -11.41 18.13
N THR A 36 -9.93 -10.68 17.26
CA THR A 36 -10.00 -11.03 15.84
C THR A 36 -8.67 -10.71 15.16
N LYS A 37 -8.06 -11.68 14.50
CA LYS A 37 -6.86 -11.48 13.71
C LYS A 37 -7.20 -10.85 12.36
N LEU A 38 -6.42 -9.84 11.94
CA LEU A 38 -6.48 -9.21 10.62
C LEU A 38 -5.07 -9.15 10.03
N THR A 39 -4.89 -9.74 8.84
CA THR A 39 -3.61 -9.77 8.14
C THR A 39 -3.63 -8.83 6.94
N VAL A 40 -2.64 -7.92 6.86
CA VAL A 40 -2.54 -6.96 5.75
C VAL A 40 -1.13 -6.98 5.17
N ILE A 41 -1.02 -7.09 3.83
CA ILE A 41 0.24 -6.94 3.09
C ILE A 41 0.35 -5.50 2.60
N ALA A 42 1.50 -4.86 2.85
CA ALA A 42 1.74 -3.45 2.51
C ALA A 42 3.19 -3.21 2.07
N THR A 43 3.44 -2.11 1.38
CA THR A 43 4.80 -1.58 1.21
C THR A 43 5.24 -0.81 2.46
N ALA A 44 6.56 -0.64 2.65
CA ALA A 44 7.10 -0.11 3.90
C ALA A 44 6.61 1.31 4.20
N ASN A 45 6.86 2.26 3.33
CA ASN A 45 6.42 3.66 3.45
C ASN A 45 5.55 4.08 2.27
N PRO A 46 4.49 4.86 2.49
CA PRO A 46 3.93 5.26 3.79
C PRO A 46 3.00 4.20 4.39
N HIS A 47 2.67 3.14 3.64
CA HIS A 47 1.57 2.21 3.89
C HIS A 47 1.69 1.48 5.23
N ALA A 48 2.81 0.75 5.47
CA ALA A 48 2.99 0.04 6.73
C ALA A 48 3.13 1.01 7.92
N VAL A 49 3.72 2.19 7.73
CA VAL A 49 3.80 3.23 8.77
C VAL A 49 2.40 3.69 9.21
N ILE A 50 1.49 3.89 8.25
CA ILE A 50 0.10 4.26 8.53
C ILE A 50 -0.64 3.10 9.22
N LEU A 51 -0.42 1.85 8.79
CA LEU A 51 -1.01 0.66 9.43
C LEU A 51 -0.50 0.46 10.86
N GLU A 52 0.77 0.73 11.14
CA GLU A 52 1.32 0.65 12.50
C GLU A 52 0.63 1.63 13.45
N GLU A 53 0.36 2.88 13.01
CA GLU A 53 -0.43 3.83 13.78
C GLU A 53 -1.86 3.31 14.04
N ALA A 54 -2.48 2.68 13.03
CA ALA A 54 -3.83 2.15 13.13
C ALA A 54 -3.96 0.96 14.10
N LYS A 55 -2.87 0.23 14.42
CA LYS A 55 -2.91 -0.97 15.30
C LYS A 55 -3.56 -0.71 16.66
N SER A 56 -3.16 0.36 17.32
CA SER A 56 -3.68 0.70 18.65
C SER A 56 -5.16 1.04 18.59
N ILE A 57 -5.62 1.72 17.55
CA ILE A 57 -7.01 2.11 17.35
C ILE A 57 -7.86 0.86 17.07
N LEU A 58 -7.40 -0.02 16.18
CA LEU A 58 -8.07 -1.28 15.86
C LEU A 58 -8.20 -2.18 17.09
N LYS A 59 -7.12 -2.30 17.89
CA LYS A 59 -7.15 -3.09 19.12
C LYS A 59 -8.14 -2.54 20.14
N ASN A 60 -8.04 -1.24 20.42
CA ASN A 60 -8.81 -0.64 21.50
C ASN A 60 -10.30 -0.45 21.18
N LYS A 61 -10.63 -0.11 19.91
CA LYS A 61 -12.02 0.17 19.50
C LYS A 61 -12.77 -1.06 18.99
N TYR A 62 -12.05 -2.04 18.40
CA TYR A 62 -12.66 -3.16 17.67
C TYR A 62 -12.19 -4.54 18.14
N ASN A 63 -11.26 -4.61 19.09
CA ASN A 63 -10.60 -5.85 19.54
C ASN A 63 -9.98 -6.65 18.37
N ILE A 64 -9.37 -5.94 17.41
CA ILE A 64 -8.69 -6.52 16.27
C ILE A 64 -7.18 -6.45 16.47
N ASP A 65 -6.50 -7.58 16.29
CA ASP A 65 -5.05 -7.66 16.24
C ASP A 65 -4.59 -7.60 14.78
N LEU A 66 -4.03 -6.45 14.39
CA LEU A 66 -3.50 -6.22 13.05
C LEU A 66 -2.08 -6.78 12.92
N GLU A 67 -1.88 -7.71 11.99
CA GLU A 67 -0.58 -8.18 11.55
C GLU A 67 -0.25 -7.60 10.17
N VAL A 68 0.89 -6.94 10.05
CA VAL A 68 1.35 -6.31 8.81
C VAL A 68 2.54 -7.09 8.27
N THR A 69 2.41 -7.56 7.03
CA THR A 69 3.52 -8.14 6.25
C THR A 69 4.02 -7.09 5.27
N VAL A 70 5.31 -6.77 5.33
CA VAL A 70 5.92 -5.75 4.46
C VAL A 70 6.59 -6.42 3.26
N THR A 71 6.39 -5.85 2.07
CA THR A 71 7.04 -6.25 0.81
C THR A 71 7.40 -5.03 -0.04
N ASP A 72 8.45 -5.14 -0.85
CA ASP A 72 8.80 -4.14 -1.86
C ASP A 72 8.33 -4.55 -3.27
N ASP A 73 7.76 -5.76 -3.42
CA ASP A 73 7.24 -6.28 -4.68
C ASP A 73 5.77 -5.88 -4.85
N TYR A 74 5.44 -5.24 -5.98
CA TYR A 74 4.07 -4.80 -6.29
C TYR A 74 3.15 -5.93 -6.80
N PHE A 75 3.70 -7.07 -7.20
CA PHE A 75 2.92 -8.16 -7.81
C PHE A 75 2.45 -9.22 -6.80
N ILE A 76 3.11 -9.34 -5.65
CA ILE A 76 2.77 -10.31 -4.61
C ILE A 76 1.46 -9.97 -3.88
N PRO A 77 1.17 -8.71 -3.45
CA PRO A 77 0.06 -8.45 -2.54
C PRO A 77 -1.32 -8.76 -3.10
N ASN A 78 -1.56 -8.49 -4.40
CA ASN A 78 -2.85 -8.79 -5.03
C ASN A 78 -3.08 -10.29 -5.18
N GLU A 79 -2.05 -11.06 -5.52
CA GLU A 79 -2.12 -12.50 -5.60
C GLU A 79 -2.42 -13.13 -4.23
N ALA A 80 -1.70 -12.70 -3.20
CA ALA A 80 -1.90 -13.22 -1.83
C ALA A 80 -3.31 -12.97 -1.31
N VAL A 81 -3.87 -11.77 -1.53
CA VAL A 81 -5.26 -11.48 -1.15
C VAL A 81 -6.25 -12.29 -1.99
N SER A 82 -6.03 -12.40 -3.30
CA SER A 82 -6.89 -13.19 -4.19
C SER A 82 -6.93 -14.67 -3.79
N ASN A 83 -5.81 -15.21 -3.29
CA ASN A 83 -5.69 -16.60 -2.83
C ASN A 83 -6.14 -16.81 -1.37
N GLY A 84 -6.48 -15.74 -0.63
CA GLY A 84 -6.85 -15.81 0.78
C GLY A 84 -5.67 -16.02 1.75
N GLU A 85 -4.45 -15.73 1.31
CA GLU A 85 -3.24 -15.80 2.14
C GLU A 85 -3.09 -14.56 3.05
N ALA A 86 -3.76 -13.47 2.69
CA ALA A 86 -3.95 -12.28 3.50
C ALA A 86 -5.39 -11.76 3.38
N ASP A 87 -5.88 -11.11 4.42
CA ASP A 87 -7.24 -10.56 4.43
C ASP A 87 -7.38 -9.31 3.55
N ALA A 88 -6.33 -8.50 3.50
CA ALA A 88 -6.30 -7.27 2.70
C ALA A 88 -4.86 -6.91 2.27
N ASN A 89 -4.79 -5.99 1.31
CA ASN A 89 -3.55 -5.28 1.02
C ASN A 89 -3.76 -3.76 1.02
N TYR A 90 -2.65 -3.04 1.21
CA TYR A 90 -2.59 -1.59 1.17
C TYR A 90 -1.23 -1.15 0.63
N PHE A 91 -1.15 -0.90 -0.69
CA PHE A 91 0.13 -0.60 -1.35
C PHE A 91 -0.03 0.08 -2.72
N GLN A 92 -1.24 0.12 -3.29
CA GLN A 92 -1.49 0.41 -4.69
C GLN A 92 -2.52 1.51 -4.90
N HIS A 93 -2.39 2.23 -6.00
CA HIS A 93 -3.39 3.18 -6.46
C HIS A 93 -4.44 2.52 -7.38
N VAL A 94 -5.59 3.20 -7.55
CA VAL A 94 -6.73 2.68 -8.32
C VAL A 94 -6.35 2.20 -9.73
N PRO A 95 -5.63 2.95 -10.59
CA PRO A 95 -5.31 2.47 -11.94
C PRO A 95 -4.47 1.20 -11.97
N PHE A 96 -3.53 1.01 -11.03
CA PHE A 96 -2.76 -0.23 -10.91
C PHE A 96 -3.66 -1.39 -10.49
N PHE A 97 -4.51 -1.19 -9.48
CA PHE A 97 -5.49 -2.18 -9.04
C PHE A 97 -6.40 -2.66 -10.18
N ASP A 98 -6.99 -1.72 -10.93
CA ASP A 98 -7.91 -2.03 -12.02
C ASP A 98 -7.22 -2.84 -13.13
N LYS A 99 -5.99 -2.45 -13.48
CA LYS A 99 -5.19 -3.13 -14.49
C LYS A 99 -4.83 -4.55 -14.05
N GLU A 100 -4.23 -4.71 -12.86
CA GLU A 100 -3.82 -6.02 -12.34
C GLU A 100 -5.02 -6.97 -12.15
N LYS A 101 -6.12 -6.45 -11.56
CA LYS A 101 -7.36 -7.22 -11.41
C LYS A 101 -7.85 -7.76 -12.75
N LYS A 102 -7.86 -6.91 -13.79
CA LYS A 102 -8.33 -7.28 -15.12
C LYS A 102 -7.40 -8.26 -15.83
N GLU A 103 -6.10 -7.99 -15.84
CA GLU A 103 -5.12 -8.79 -16.58
C GLU A 103 -4.85 -10.15 -15.95
N LYS A 104 -4.82 -10.20 -14.62
CA LYS A 104 -4.57 -11.44 -13.85
C LYS A 104 -5.83 -12.15 -13.40
N ASN A 105 -7.02 -11.55 -13.62
CA ASN A 105 -8.31 -12.06 -13.17
C ASN A 105 -8.35 -12.32 -11.64
N TYR A 106 -7.70 -11.46 -10.86
CA TYR A 106 -7.69 -11.55 -9.40
C TYR A 106 -9.08 -11.34 -8.81
N LYS A 107 -9.41 -12.12 -7.78
CA LYS A 107 -10.66 -12.04 -7.03
C LYS A 107 -10.52 -11.10 -5.85
N ILE A 108 -10.38 -9.83 -6.14
CA ILE A 108 -10.16 -8.75 -5.15
C ILE A 108 -11.11 -7.58 -5.39
N SER A 109 -11.43 -6.85 -4.33
CA SER A 109 -12.32 -5.69 -4.34
C SER A 109 -11.64 -4.50 -3.68
N ASN A 110 -11.76 -3.32 -4.29
CA ASN A 110 -11.41 -2.05 -3.66
C ASN A 110 -12.46 -1.70 -2.61
N VAL A 111 -12.04 -1.47 -1.37
CA VAL A 111 -12.93 -1.16 -0.24
C VAL A 111 -12.77 0.26 0.30
N GLY A 112 -11.81 1.04 -0.18
CA GLY A 112 -11.69 2.44 0.19
C GLY A 112 -10.33 3.06 -0.11
N GLY A 113 -10.34 4.36 -0.43
CA GLY A 113 -9.14 5.19 -0.61
C GLY A 113 -8.65 5.73 0.72
N VAL A 114 -7.33 5.91 0.86
CA VAL A 114 -6.71 6.39 2.10
C VAL A 114 -5.86 7.64 1.87
N HIS A 115 -4.98 7.63 0.87
CA HIS A 115 -4.07 8.75 0.61
C HIS A 115 -3.65 8.81 -0.86
N ILE A 116 -2.99 9.91 -1.22
CA ILE A 116 -2.38 10.14 -2.52
C ILE A 116 -0.89 10.38 -2.30
N GLU A 117 -0.06 9.82 -3.16
CA GLU A 117 1.37 10.08 -3.24
C GLU A 117 1.66 10.83 -4.55
N PRO A 118 1.94 12.16 -4.50
CA PRO A 118 2.37 12.89 -5.70
C PRO A 118 3.61 12.23 -6.30
N PHE A 119 3.56 11.96 -7.61
CA PHE A 119 4.64 11.30 -8.32
C PHE A 119 5.80 12.28 -8.57
N GLY A 120 7.03 11.86 -8.33
CA GLY A 120 8.22 12.69 -8.50
C GLY A 120 9.10 12.26 -9.66
N ILE A 121 9.66 13.25 -10.41
CA ILE A 121 10.75 13.05 -11.37
C ILE A 121 11.98 13.74 -10.81
N TYR A 122 13.05 12.99 -10.66
CA TYR A 122 14.27 13.39 -9.97
C TYR A 122 15.46 13.43 -10.92
N SER A 123 16.46 14.27 -10.59
CA SER A 123 17.75 14.29 -11.28
C SER A 123 18.89 14.61 -10.30
N LYS A 124 20.00 13.89 -10.41
CA LYS A 124 21.20 14.19 -9.65
C LYS A 124 21.96 15.41 -10.18
N THR A 125 21.93 15.57 -11.50
CA THR A 125 22.76 16.54 -12.21
C THR A 125 21.99 17.75 -12.67
N ILE A 126 20.74 17.59 -13.12
CA ILE A 126 19.90 18.67 -13.62
C ILE A 126 19.16 19.32 -12.45
N LYS A 127 19.24 20.65 -12.35
CA LYS A 127 18.62 21.40 -11.24
C LYS A 127 17.44 22.25 -11.67
N LYS A 128 17.23 22.42 -12.98
CA LYS A 128 16.09 23.16 -13.54
C LYS A 128 15.54 22.43 -14.74
N VAL A 129 14.23 22.44 -14.91
CA VAL A 129 13.57 21.83 -16.07
C VAL A 129 14.08 22.37 -17.40
N SER A 130 14.41 23.68 -17.45
CA SER A 130 15.00 24.34 -18.63
C SER A 130 16.33 23.75 -19.08
N ASP A 131 17.05 23.05 -18.20
CA ASP A 131 18.39 22.51 -18.47
C ASP A 131 18.31 21.07 -19.06
N ILE A 132 17.10 20.49 -19.16
CA ILE A 132 16.86 19.19 -19.78
C ILE A 132 17.12 19.29 -21.28
N LYS A 133 18.12 18.53 -21.75
CA LYS A 133 18.57 18.55 -23.14
C LYS A 133 17.72 17.61 -24.02
N ASP A 134 17.75 17.90 -25.29
CA ASP A 134 17.22 16.97 -26.30
C ASP A 134 18.00 15.65 -26.26
N GLY A 135 17.28 14.53 -26.34
CA GLY A 135 17.86 13.20 -26.22
C GLY A 135 18.16 12.73 -24.79
N SER A 136 17.78 13.52 -23.75
CA SER A 136 17.93 13.09 -22.35
C SER A 136 17.22 11.77 -22.09
N THR A 137 17.84 10.94 -21.24
CA THR A 137 17.28 9.64 -20.84
C THR A 137 16.41 9.77 -19.58
N VAL A 138 15.17 9.32 -19.67
CA VAL A 138 14.22 9.20 -18.56
C VAL A 138 14.09 7.74 -18.17
N VAL A 139 14.52 7.39 -16.96
CA VAL A 139 14.31 6.05 -16.38
C VAL A 139 12.93 6.01 -15.74
N ILE A 140 12.13 5.02 -16.11
CA ILE A 140 10.74 4.87 -15.68
C ILE A 140 10.46 3.45 -15.20
N SER A 141 9.32 3.26 -14.50
CA SER A 141 8.80 1.95 -14.15
C SER A 141 8.36 1.17 -15.39
N ASN A 142 8.59 -0.14 -15.41
CA ASN A 142 7.99 -1.06 -16.37
C ASN A 142 6.50 -1.36 -16.06
N SER A 143 5.93 -0.76 -15.02
CA SER A 143 4.49 -0.77 -14.75
C SER A 143 3.78 0.17 -15.74
N VAL A 144 3.09 -0.40 -16.70
CA VAL A 144 2.35 0.37 -17.72
C VAL A 144 1.27 1.27 -17.10
N ALA A 145 0.78 0.92 -15.88
CA ALA A 145 -0.18 1.75 -15.15
C ALA A 145 0.37 3.14 -14.78
N ASP A 146 1.69 3.32 -14.73
CA ASP A 146 2.35 4.60 -14.43
C ASP A 146 2.74 5.39 -15.68
N ASN A 147 2.78 4.77 -16.86
CA ASN A 147 3.29 5.41 -18.09
C ASN A 147 2.55 6.71 -18.40
N GLY A 148 1.23 6.67 -18.50
CA GLY A 148 0.43 7.84 -18.82
C GLY A 148 0.53 8.94 -17.77
N ARG A 149 0.63 8.58 -16.48
CA ARG A 149 0.87 9.51 -15.39
C ARG A 149 2.20 10.27 -15.55
N ILE A 150 3.28 9.53 -15.83
CA ILE A 150 4.61 10.10 -16.06
C ILE A 150 4.58 11.02 -17.29
N LEU A 151 3.94 10.59 -18.37
CA LEU A 151 3.80 11.39 -19.58
C LEU A 151 2.99 12.67 -19.35
N ALA A 152 1.93 12.61 -18.54
CA ALA A 152 1.15 13.80 -18.16
C ALA A 152 1.99 14.79 -17.34
N ILE A 153 2.82 14.31 -16.43
CA ILE A 153 3.75 15.13 -15.64
C ILE A 153 4.79 15.81 -16.56
N LEU A 154 5.39 15.07 -17.48
CA LEU A 154 6.33 15.63 -18.45
C LEU A 154 5.66 16.63 -19.39
N ALA A 155 4.40 16.42 -19.75
CA ALA A 155 3.64 17.32 -20.62
C ALA A 155 3.30 18.65 -19.91
N GLN A 156 3.09 18.65 -18.59
CA GLN A 156 2.88 19.90 -17.83
C GLN A 156 4.10 20.83 -17.91
N GLU A 157 5.29 20.27 -18.09
CA GLU A 157 6.53 21.02 -18.25
C GLU A 157 6.93 21.21 -19.74
N ASN A 158 6.03 20.90 -20.67
CA ASN A 158 6.25 20.97 -22.12
C ASN A 158 7.44 20.14 -22.64
N LEU A 159 7.80 19.08 -21.91
CA LEU A 159 8.87 18.15 -22.31
C LEU A 159 8.40 17.14 -23.34
N VAL A 160 7.12 16.78 -23.30
CA VAL A 160 6.39 15.97 -24.29
C VAL A 160 5.03 16.62 -24.58
N LYS A 161 4.34 16.16 -25.62
CA LYS A 161 2.95 16.53 -25.94
C LYS A 161 2.10 15.27 -25.92
N LEU A 162 0.99 15.31 -25.21
CA LEU A 162 0.04 14.21 -25.27
C LEU A 162 -0.72 14.23 -26.61
N PRO A 163 -1.10 13.06 -27.16
CA PRO A 163 -2.03 12.99 -28.28
C PRO A 163 -3.34 13.72 -27.98
N GLU A 164 -4.00 14.23 -29.01
CA GLU A 164 -5.31 14.87 -28.86
C GLU A 164 -6.34 13.86 -28.30
N ASN A 165 -7.09 14.27 -27.28
CA ASN A 165 -8.05 13.44 -26.56
C ASN A 165 -7.45 12.16 -25.92
N ALA A 166 -6.18 12.20 -25.53
CA ALA A 166 -5.53 11.05 -24.91
C ALA A 166 -6.24 10.65 -23.60
N ASP A 167 -6.53 9.37 -23.46
CA ASP A 167 -6.87 8.77 -22.19
C ASP A 167 -5.59 8.48 -21.40
N VAL A 168 -5.28 9.37 -20.46
CA VAL A 168 -4.04 9.30 -19.68
C VAL A 168 -3.87 7.97 -18.96
N LEU A 169 -4.95 7.32 -18.52
CA LEU A 169 -4.86 6.04 -17.80
C LEU A 169 -4.43 4.87 -18.70
N ASN A 170 -4.60 5.00 -20.01
CA ASN A 170 -4.23 3.98 -20.99
C ASN A 170 -3.06 4.39 -21.90
N LEU A 171 -2.50 5.59 -21.70
CA LEU A 171 -1.41 6.11 -22.52
C LEU A 171 -0.10 5.37 -22.22
N THR A 172 0.63 5.04 -23.27
CA THR A 172 1.93 4.34 -23.20
C THR A 172 3.05 5.17 -23.81
N ILE A 173 4.29 4.78 -23.57
CA ILE A 173 5.46 5.42 -24.18
C ILE A 173 5.41 5.34 -25.72
N ALA A 174 4.88 4.25 -26.28
CA ALA A 174 4.75 4.08 -27.73
C ALA A 174 3.82 5.12 -28.38
N ASP A 175 2.83 5.64 -27.66
CA ASP A 175 1.88 6.63 -28.18
C ASP A 175 2.52 8.00 -28.43
N ILE A 176 3.68 8.26 -27.82
CA ILE A 176 4.43 9.50 -27.98
C ILE A 176 5.74 9.33 -28.75
N ASP A 177 6.03 8.13 -29.29
CA ASP A 177 7.27 7.84 -30.01
C ASP A 177 7.23 8.41 -31.44
N ASN A 178 7.15 9.75 -31.52
CA ASN A 178 7.19 10.53 -32.76
C ASN A 178 7.61 11.97 -32.47
N ASP A 179 8.12 12.68 -33.48
CA ASP A 179 8.66 14.04 -33.36
C ASP A 179 7.61 15.08 -32.87
N THR A 180 6.34 14.84 -33.15
CA THR A 180 5.26 15.76 -32.72
C THR A 180 5.00 15.66 -31.23
N ASN A 181 4.96 14.45 -30.68
CA ASN A 181 4.62 14.18 -29.29
C ASN A 181 5.86 14.15 -28.39
N ASN A 182 7.04 13.84 -28.94
CA ASN A 182 8.31 13.86 -28.21
C ASN A 182 9.31 14.84 -28.84
N PRO A 183 9.02 16.15 -28.84
CA PRO A 183 9.83 17.17 -29.53
C PRO A 183 11.26 17.31 -28.97
N LYS A 184 11.51 16.81 -27.76
CA LYS A 184 12.84 16.76 -27.15
C LYS A 184 13.56 15.43 -27.38
N HIS A 185 12.97 14.52 -28.16
CA HIS A 185 13.55 13.20 -28.43
C HIS A 185 14.00 12.47 -27.15
N LEU A 186 13.23 12.60 -26.06
CA LEU A 186 13.52 11.93 -24.80
C LEU A 186 13.58 10.42 -25.01
N LYS A 187 14.53 9.77 -24.40
CA LYS A 187 14.72 8.33 -24.45
C LYS A 187 14.18 7.72 -23.18
N PHE A 188 13.26 6.77 -23.28
CA PHE A 188 12.68 6.10 -22.12
C PHE A 188 13.37 4.76 -21.89
N ARG A 189 13.79 4.50 -20.64
CA ARG A 189 14.38 3.24 -20.21
C ARG A 189 13.55 2.67 -19.06
N GLU A 190 12.98 1.51 -19.26
CA GLU A 190 12.15 0.85 -18.26
C GLU A 190 12.99 -0.04 -17.35
N VAL A 191 12.70 0.02 -16.05
CA VAL A 191 13.23 -0.86 -15.00
C VAL A 191 12.11 -1.30 -14.07
N LYS A 192 12.34 -2.29 -13.24
CA LYS A 192 11.38 -2.64 -12.19
C LYS A 192 11.21 -1.48 -11.20
N PRO A 193 9.99 -1.23 -10.66
CA PRO A 193 9.71 -0.11 -9.76
C PRO A 193 10.68 -0.02 -8.57
N GLU A 194 10.99 -1.14 -7.93
CA GLU A 194 11.89 -1.24 -6.78
C GLU A 194 13.35 -0.86 -7.10
N LEU A 195 13.73 -0.81 -8.39
CA LEU A 195 15.08 -0.43 -8.84
C LEU A 195 15.21 1.06 -9.18
N LEU A 196 14.11 1.83 -9.23
CA LEU A 196 14.13 3.23 -9.65
C LEU A 196 14.98 4.12 -8.72
N ALA A 197 14.84 3.94 -7.41
CA ALA A 197 15.65 4.69 -6.44
C ALA A 197 17.14 4.37 -6.58
N THR A 198 17.50 3.10 -6.79
CA THR A 198 18.89 2.68 -7.05
C THR A 198 19.40 3.26 -8.37
N ALA A 199 18.58 3.28 -9.42
CA ALA A 199 18.95 3.91 -10.70
C ALA A 199 19.23 5.41 -10.52
N TYR A 200 18.43 6.10 -9.71
CA TYR A 200 18.70 7.49 -9.34
C TYR A 200 20.01 7.64 -8.56
N GLU A 201 20.25 6.81 -7.55
CA GLU A 201 21.48 6.84 -6.76
C GLU A 201 22.74 6.61 -7.60
N ASN A 202 22.65 5.72 -8.56
CA ASN A 202 23.76 5.40 -9.47
C ASN A 202 23.92 6.42 -10.62
N GLY A 203 22.99 7.35 -10.80
CA GLY A 203 23.01 8.29 -11.92
C GLY A 203 22.77 7.62 -13.27
N GLU A 204 21.90 6.60 -13.29
CA GLU A 204 21.62 5.78 -14.49
C GLU A 204 20.62 6.41 -15.46
N GLY A 205 20.56 7.70 -15.56
CA GLY A 205 19.72 8.47 -16.48
C GLY A 205 19.83 9.94 -16.13
N ASP A 206 19.41 10.80 -17.05
CA ASP A 206 19.34 12.23 -16.79
C ASP A 206 18.21 12.56 -15.84
N LEU A 207 17.10 11.84 -15.98
CA LEU A 207 15.89 11.91 -15.17
C LEU A 207 15.49 10.51 -14.71
N VAL A 208 14.95 10.41 -13.49
CA VAL A 208 14.36 9.16 -12.96
C VAL A 208 12.99 9.46 -12.38
N ALA A 209 11.96 8.82 -12.90
CA ALA A 209 10.60 8.92 -12.40
C ALA A 209 10.37 7.85 -11.32
N ILE A 210 10.19 8.25 -10.07
CA ILE A 210 10.15 7.35 -8.92
C ILE A 210 8.79 7.47 -8.23
N ASN A 211 8.13 6.32 -7.99
CA ASN A 211 6.91 6.25 -7.19
C ASN A 211 7.16 6.76 -5.77
N GLY A 212 6.16 7.41 -5.16
CA GLY A 212 6.28 8.08 -3.87
C GLY A 212 6.86 7.21 -2.77
N ASN A 213 6.33 5.99 -2.59
CA ASN A 213 6.80 5.04 -1.59
C ASN A 213 8.28 4.66 -1.75
N PHE A 214 8.77 4.43 -2.97
CA PHE A 214 10.19 4.12 -3.20
C PHE A 214 11.09 5.33 -3.02
N ALA A 215 10.61 6.53 -3.39
CA ALA A 215 11.34 7.77 -3.13
C ALA A 215 11.51 8.01 -1.62
N ILE A 216 10.43 7.87 -0.85
CA ILE A 216 10.44 8.03 0.61
C ILE A 216 11.34 6.97 1.27
N ASN A 217 11.27 5.70 0.85
CA ASN A 217 12.13 4.63 1.36
C ASN A 217 13.62 4.89 1.09
N ALA A 218 13.95 5.54 -0.02
CA ALA A 218 15.32 5.94 -0.35
C ALA A 218 15.75 7.22 0.37
N GLY A 219 14.93 7.78 1.27
CA GLY A 219 15.23 8.99 2.02
C GLY A 219 15.03 10.30 1.25
N LEU A 220 14.42 10.23 0.06
CA LEU A 220 14.02 11.42 -0.69
C LEU A 220 12.75 12.03 -0.07
N LYS A 221 12.63 13.33 -0.21
CA LYS A 221 11.43 14.10 0.17
C LYS A 221 10.78 14.61 -1.10
N PRO A 222 9.78 13.89 -1.66
CA PRO A 222 9.15 14.25 -2.93
C PRO A 222 8.78 15.73 -3.04
N GLY A 223 8.24 16.32 -1.99
CA GLY A 223 7.85 17.74 -1.97
C GLY A 223 8.99 18.75 -2.13
N SER A 224 10.26 18.38 -1.84
CA SER A 224 11.41 19.27 -1.92
C SER A 224 12.51 18.80 -2.86
N ASP A 225 12.66 17.50 -3.06
CA ASP A 225 13.80 16.93 -3.80
C ASP A 225 13.48 16.61 -5.26
N ALA A 226 12.18 16.51 -5.61
CA ALA A 226 11.78 16.29 -6.98
C ALA A 226 12.10 17.51 -7.86
N LEU A 227 12.70 17.26 -9.03
CA LEU A 227 12.88 18.27 -10.06
C LEU A 227 11.53 18.69 -10.66
N ILE A 228 10.63 17.69 -10.84
CA ILE A 228 9.26 17.88 -11.25
C ILE A 228 8.39 17.05 -10.30
N LEU A 229 7.43 17.70 -9.65
CA LEU A 229 6.45 17.04 -8.78
C LEU A 229 5.07 17.12 -9.41
N GLU A 230 4.35 16.00 -9.40
CA GLU A 230 2.95 15.95 -9.82
C GLU A 230 2.10 16.93 -9.00
N LYS A 231 1.22 17.66 -9.67
CA LYS A 231 0.20 18.47 -8.99
C LYS A 231 -0.95 17.53 -8.59
N ALA A 232 -0.96 17.15 -7.33
CA ALA A 232 -2.01 16.29 -6.79
C ALA A 232 -3.01 17.13 -5.98
N ASP A 233 -4.28 16.85 -6.19
CA ASP A 233 -5.41 17.33 -5.38
C ASP A 233 -6.30 16.14 -4.99
N SER A 234 -7.36 16.40 -4.24
CA SER A 234 -8.31 15.37 -3.78
C SER A 234 -9.05 14.61 -4.90
N LYS A 235 -8.99 15.11 -6.13
CA LYS A 235 -9.59 14.48 -7.33
C LYS A 235 -8.59 13.65 -8.13
N ASN A 236 -7.34 13.54 -7.67
CA ASN A 236 -6.32 12.76 -8.34
C ASN A 236 -6.75 11.29 -8.43
N PRO A 237 -6.79 10.68 -9.63
CA PRO A 237 -7.26 9.30 -9.81
C PRO A 237 -6.34 8.26 -9.17
N TYR A 238 -5.10 8.64 -8.78
CA TYR A 238 -4.10 7.76 -8.20
C TYR A 238 -4.18 7.66 -6.67
N VAL A 239 -5.40 7.61 -6.14
CA VAL A 239 -5.63 7.34 -4.71
C VAL A 239 -5.16 5.94 -4.36
N ASN A 240 -4.35 5.83 -3.32
CA ASN A 240 -3.93 4.56 -2.73
C ASN A 240 -5.06 3.97 -1.91
N ILE A 241 -5.34 2.69 -2.14
CA ILE A 241 -6.54 1.98 -1.68
C ILE A 241 -6.23 0.78 -0.82
N ILE A 242 -7.23 0.39 -0.04
CA ILE A 242 -7.30 -0.92 0.61
C ILE A 242 -8.05 -1.85 -0.36
N ALA A 243 -7.48 -3.03 -0.62
CA ALA A 243 -8.17 -4.09 -1.34
C ALA A 243 -8.28 -5.34 -0.47
N CYS A 244 -9.43 -6.02 -0.53
CA CYS A 244 -9.69 -7.29 0.13
C CYS A 244 -10.11 -8.36 -0.86
N GLN A 245 -10.24 -9.62 -0.42
CA GLN A 245 -10.78 -10.68 -1.26
C GLN A 245 -12.25 -10.40 -1.62
N GLU A 246 -12.64 -10.69 -2.86
CA GLU A 246 -14.00 -10.51 -3.36
C GLU A 246 -15.00 -11.35 -2.54
N GLY A 247 -16.09 -10.72 -2.10
CA GLY A 247 -17.09 -11.31 -1.21
C GLY A 247 -16.85 -11.03 0.28
N HIS A 248 -15.67 -10.51 0.66
CA HIS A 248 -15.29 -10.18 2.04
C HIS A 248 -15.38 -8.67 2.37
N GLU A 249 -15.90 -7.86 1.45
CA GLU A 249 -15.96 -6.40 1.58
C GLU A 249 -16.76 -5.96 2.82
N LYS A 250 -17.72 -6.78 3.26
CA LYS A 250 -18.60 -6.48 4.40
C LYS A 250 -18.17 -7.12 5.70
N ASP A 251 -17.08 -7.86 5.72
CA ASP A 251 -16.55 -8.46 6.96
C ASP A 251 -16.23 -7.36 7.97
N GLU A 252 -16.62 -7.57 9.22
CA GLU A 252 -16.47 -6.58 10.29
C GLU A 252 -15.02 -6.08 10.44
N LYS A 253 -14.04 -6.98 10.29
CA LYS A 253 -12.62 -6.64 10.39
C LYS A 253 -12.15 -5.75 9.22
N ILE A 254 -12.67 -5.99 8.00
CA ILE A 254 -12.36 -5.17 6.81
C ILE A 254 -13.00 -3.79 6.93
N GLN A 255 -14.27 -3.73 7.34
CA GLN A 255 -14.97 -2.47 7.56
C GLN A 255 -14.32 -1.64 8.69
N ALA A 256 -13.85 -2.29 9.75
CA ALA A 256 -13.11 -1.63 10.83
C ALA A 256 -11.79 -1.05 10.32
N LEU A 257 -11.03 -1.80 9.51
CA LEU A 257 -9.79 -1.33 8.89
C LEU A 257 -10.03 -0.07 8.05
N VAL A 258 -11.01 -0.12 7.13
CA VAL A 258 -11.37 1.03 6.28
C VAL A 258 -11.73 2.26 7.12
N LYS A 259 -12.63 2.07 8.12
CA LYS A 259 -13.08 3.15 8.98
C LYS A 259 -11.95 3.78 9.78
N VAL A 260 -10.99 2.98 10.26
CA VAL A 260 -9.84 3.48 11.01
C VAL A 260 -8.89 4.23 10.07
N LEU A 261 -8.54 3.66 8.91
CA LEU A 261 -7.60 4.30 7.99
C LEU A 261 -8.16 5.60 7.37
N GLN A 262 -9.48 5.74 7.29
CA GLN A 262 -10.16 6.97 6.83
C GLN A 262 -10.52 7.93 7.97
N SER A 263 -10.15 7.62 9.23
CA SER A 263 -10.48 8.47 10.38
C SER A 263 -9.67 9.77 10.37
N GLU A 264 -10.21 10.81 11.05
CA GLU A 264 -9.50 12.07 11.23
C GLU A 264 -8.17 11.87 11.96
N GLU A 265 -8.11 10.95 12.92
CA GLU A 265 -6.89 10.60 13.66
C GLU A 265 -5.75 10.16 12.72
N ILE A 266 -6.05 9.31 11.74
CA ILE A 266 -5.07 8.86 10.72
C ILE A 266 -4.78 9.98 9.72
N ARG A 267 -5.76 10.78 9.31
CA ARG A 267 -5.54 11.94 8.43
C ARG A 267 -4.56 12.96 9.06
N GLU A 268 -4.75 13.28 10.32
CA GLU A 268 -3.82 14.16 11.05
C GLU A 268 -2.43 13.53 11.23
N PHE A 269 -2.36 12.23 11.48
CA PHE A 269 -1.09 11.51 11.49
C PHE A 269 -0.36 11.65 10.15
N ILE A 270 -1.04 11.43 9.02
CA ILE A 270 -0.47 11.57 7.67
C ILE A 270 0.04 13.01 7.46
N LYS A 271 -0.78 14.03 7.70
CA LYS A 271 -0.40 15.45 7.54
C LYS A 271 0.81 15.83 8.36
N LYS A 272 0.94 15.28 9.57
CA LYS A 272 2.05 15.56 10.48
C LYS A 272 3.34 14.89 10.02
N ASN A 273 3.28 13.62 9.59
CA ASN A 273 4.47 12.85 9.25
C ASN A 273 5.03 13.20 7.87
N TRP A 274 4.16 13.59 6.93
CA TRP A 274 4.54 14.00 5.57
C TRP A 274 4.11 15.45 5.30
N SER A 275 4.54 16.37 6.17
CA SER A 275 4.18 17.80 6.10
C SER A 275 4.73 18.51 4.86
N ASP A 276 5.64 17.88 4.13
CA ASP A 276 6.17 18.33 2.83
C ASP A 276 5.21 18.05 1.66
N GLY A 277 4.06 17.38 1.91
CA GLY A 277 3.09 17.02 0.89
C GLY A 277 3.45 15.78 0.08
N SER A 278 4.44 15.00 0.50
CA SER A 278 4.80 13.73 -0.15
C SER A 278 3.74 12.65 0.03
N VAL A 279 2.89 12.76 1.04
CA VAL A 279 1.69 11.94 1.26
C VAL A 279 0.53 12.85 1.67
N ILE A 280 -0.58 12.78 0.96
CA ILE A 280 -1.75 13.63 1.15
C ILE A 280 -2.95 12.74 1.49
N PRO A 281 -3.67 12.96 2.62
CA PRO A 281 -4.88 12.19 2.92
C PRO A 281 -5.91 12.33 1.79
N ALA A 282 -6.56 11.22 1.40
CA ALA A 282 -7.72 11.26 0.53
C ALA A 282 -8.93 11.85 1.28
N GLU A 283 -9.83 12.53 0.54
CA GLU A 283 -11.09 13.09 1.07
C GLU A 283 -12.16 12.02 1.26
#